data_d7946244c1baec52374974694ae50a02
#
_entry.id   d7946244c1baec52374974694ae50a02
#
_cell.length_a   1.000
_cell.length_b   1.000
_cell.length_c   1.000
_cell.angle_alpha   90.00
_cell.angle_beta   90.00
_cell.angle_gamma   90.00
#
_symmetry.space_group_name_H-M   'P 1'
#
loop_
_entity.id
_entity.type
_entity.pdbx_description
1 polymer ?
#
loop_
_entity_poly.entity_id
_entity_poly.type
_entity_poly.pdbx_seq_one_letter_code
_entity_poly.pdbx_strand_id
1 'polypeptide(L)'
;MKNKQFYEPLVETSEMSLEIAELNLSPDERVHLVSLIEANIHSSVVETVLSNLPEREKKVFLKNLIADNHEATWRHLRENVSDIENKIILAISELKKELIRDMKKAKKTK
;
A
#
# COMPACT_ATOMS: atom_id res chain seq x y z
N MET A 1 -12.60 -15.04 -4.33
CA MET A 1 -11.21 -14.91 -4.03
C MET A 1 -10.72 -13.48 -4.18
N LYS A 2 -9.96 -13.03 -3.23
CA LYS A 2 -9.49 -11.66 -3.21
C LYS A 2 -8.35 -11.45 -4.22
N ASN A 3 -8.46 -10.43 -5.04
CA ASN A 3 -7.38 -10.10 -5.98
C ASN A 3 -6.23 -9.44 -5.24
N LYS A 4 -5.02 -9.90 -5.53
CA LYS A 4 -3.84 -9.27 -4.98
C LYS A 4 -3.45 -8.07 -5.81
N GLN A 5 -2.91 -7.06 -5.16
CA GLN A 5 -2.41 -5.89 -5.86
C GLN A 5 -1.03 -6.20 -6.45
N PHE A 6 -0.66 -5.47 -7.51
CA PHE A 6 0.63 -5.72 -8.16
C PHE A 6 1.82 -5.50 -7.19
N TYR A 7 1.66 -4.66 -6.19
CA TYR A 7 2.73 -4.33 -5.24
C TYR A 7 2.74 -5.23 -4.01
N GLU A 8 1.81 -6.21 -3.92
CA GLU A 8 1.70 -7.08 -2.75
C GLU A 8 3.03 -7.68 -2.29
N PRO A 9 3.88 -8.19 -3.20
CA PRO A 9 5.15 -8.78 -2.76
C PRO A 9 6.07 -7.80 -2.05
N LEU A 10 5.84 -6.50 -2.18
CA LEU A 10 6.67 -5.48 -1.55
C LEU A 10 6.15 -5.07 -0.17
N VAL A 11 4.98 -5.56 0.24
CA VAL A 11 4.36 -5.15 1.49
C VAL A 11 4.72 -6.14 2.59
N GLU A 12 5.34 -5.61 3.65
CA GLU A 12 5.68 -6.39 4.84
C GLU A 12 4.76 -5.92 5.96
N THR A 13 3.90 -6.81 6.46
CA THR A 13 2.85 -6.44 7.40
C THR A 13 2.99 -7.03 8.81
N SER A 14 4.04 -7.79 9.06
CA SER A 14 4.21 -8.47 10.36
C SER A 14 4.11 -7.52 11.54
N GLU A 15 4.83 -6.42 11.47
CA GLU A 15 4.86 -5.45 12.57
C GLU A 15 3.50 -4.83 12.79
N MET A 16 2.79 -4.50 11.71
CA MET A 16 1.46 -3.93 11.83
C MET A 16 0.47 -4.92 12.40
N SER A 17 0.60 -6.19 12.04
CA SER A 17 -0.27 -7.24 12.59
C SER A 17 -0.10 -7.35 14.09
N LEU A 18 1.12 -7.25 14.59
CA LEU A 18 1.38 -7.28 16.02
C LEU A 18 0.75 -6.07 16.73
N GLU A 19 0.90 -4.89 16.15
CA GLU A 19 0.31 -3.69 16.74
C GLU A 19 -1.21 -3.77 16.78
N ILE A 20 -1.81 -4.29 15.72
CA ILE A 20 -3.26 -4.45 15.66
C ILE A 20 -3.74 -5.42 16.74
N ALA A 21 -3.00 -6.52 16.93
CA ALA A 21 -3.36 -7.50 17.95
C ALA A 21 -3.36 -6.90 19.34
N GLU A 22 -2.47 -5.94 19.60
CA GLU A 22 -2.34 -5.30 20.90
C GLU A 22 -3.43 -4.26 21.17
N LEU A 23 -4.18 -3.87 20.17
CA LEU A 23 -5.24 -2.88 20.35
C LEU A 23 -6.51 -3.44 20.98
N ASN A 24 -6.59 -4.75 21.10
CA ASN A 24 -7.73 -5.39 21.79
C ASN A 24 -9.06 -5.07 21.15
N LEU A 25 -9.11 -5.16 19.83
CA LEU A 25 -10.30 -4.84 19.05
C LEU A 25 -11.24 -6.03 18.94
N SER A 26 -12.55 -5.74 18.79
CA SER A 26 -13.50 -6.78 18.42
C SER A 26 -13.19 -7.26 16.99
N PRO A 27 -13.72 -8.45 16.60
CA PRO A 27 -13.47 -8.93 15.23
C PRO A 27 -13.93 -7.95 14.16
N ASP A 28 -15.07 -7.30 14.35
CA ASP A 28 -15.59 -6.32 13.39
C ASP A 28 -14.69 -5.10 13.30
N GLU A 29 -14.23 -4.62 14.45
CA GLU A 29 -13.33 -3.46 14.49
C GLU A 29 -12.00 -3.78 13.82
N ARG A 30 -11.51 -5.00 14.02
CA ARG A 30 -10.26 -5.42 13.39
C ARG A 30 -10.38 -5.46 11.88
N VAL A 31 -11.45 -6.04 11.36
CA VAL A 31 -11.68 -6.10 9.92
C VAL A 31 -11.76 -4.70 9.34
N HIS A 32 -12.47 -3.80 10.03
CA HIS A 32 -12.59 -2.42 9.58
C HIS A 32 -11.22 -1.73 9.53
N LEU A 33 -10.43 -1.88 10.59
CA LEU A 33 -9.11 -1.26 10.66
C LEU A 33 -8.18 -1.79 9.57
N VAL A 34 -8.18 -3.11 9.35
CA VAL A 34 -7.36 -3.71 8.31
C VAL A 34 -7.75 -3.16 6.93
N SER A 35 -9.05 -3.03 6.69
CA SER A 35 -9.52 -2.46 5.42
C SER A 35 -9.05 -1.03 5.22
N LEU A 36 -9.07 -0.23 6.28
CA LEU A 36 -8.58 1.15 6.19
C LEU A 36 -7.09 1.20 5.91
N ILE A 37 -6.33 0.33 6.55
CA ILE A 37 -4.89 0.25 6.33
C ILE A 37 -4.59 -0.14 4.88
N GLU A 38 -5.29 -1.15 4.37
CA GLU A 38 -5.10 -1.59 3.00
C GLU A 38 -5.44 -0.49 2.01
N ALA A 39 -6.51 0.27 2.28
CA ALA A 39 -6.89 1.39 1.43
C ALA A 39 -5.83 2.49 1.44
N ASN A 40 -5.25 2.76 2.61
CA ASN A 40 -4.21 3.76 2.73
C ASN A 40 -2.93 3.36 1.99
N ILE A 41 -2.56 2.08 2.10
CA ILE A 41 -1.39 1.57 1.38
C ILE A 41 -1.63 1.68 -0.12
N HIS A 42 -2.82 1.27 -0.57
CA HIS A 42 -3.15 1.34 -1.99
C HIS A 42 -3.06 2.78 -2.52
N SER A 43 -3.66 3.71 -1.80
CA SER A 43 -3.63 5.12 -2.20
C SER A 43 -2.20 5.66 -2.27
N SER A 44 -1.39 5.32 -1.27
CA SER A 44 0.00 5.76 -1.22
C SER A 44 0.81 5.22 -2.39
N VAL A 45 0.64 3.95 -2.72
CA VAL A 45 1.36 3.34 -3.84
C VAL A 45 0.93 3.96 -5.16
N VAL A 46 -0.38 4.08 -5.38
CA VAL A 46 -0.89 4.65 -6.63
C VAL A 46 -0.42 6.09 -6.79
N GLU A 47 -0.47 6.88 -5.72
CA GLU A 47 -0.02 8.26 -5.75
C GLU A 47 1.47 8.36 -6.08
N THR A 48 2.28 7.48 -5.46
CA THR A 48 3.71 7.44 -5.72
C THR A 48 4.00 7.15 -7.18
N VAL A 49 3.30 6.17 -7.74
CA VAL A 49 3.48 5.82 -9.14
C VAL A 49 3.07 6.98 -10.04
N LEU A 50 1.89 7.54 -9.80
CA LEU A 50 1.39 8.63 -10.65
C LEU A 50 2.30 9.86 -10.59
N SER A 51 2.88 10.14 -9.42
CA SER A 51 3.79 11.27 -9.27
C SER A 51 5.07 11.12 -10.05
N ASN A 52 5.44 9.89 -10.37
CA ASN A 52 6.68 9.60 -11.07
C ASN A 52 6.52 9.28 -12.56
N LEU A 53 5.28 9.24 -13.04
CA LEU A 53 5.02 8.93 -14.45
C LEU A 53 4.76 10.19 -15.28
N PRO A 54 5.24 10.23 -16.52
CA PRO A 54 4.84 11.28 -17.45
C PRO A 54 3.33 11.26 -17.64
N GLU A 55 2.76 12.41 -17.95
CA GLU A 55 1.31 12.56 -18.04
C GLU A 55 0.64 11.54 -18.96
N ARG A 56 1.22 11.30 -20.12
CA ARG A 56 0.65 10.36 -21.09
C ARG A 56 0.73 8.91 -20.63
N GLU A 57 1.68 8.61 -19.75
CA GLU A 57 1.85 7.24 -19.25
C GLU A 57 0.93 6.91 -18.08
N LYS A 58 0.36 7.93 -17.46
CA LYS A 58 -0.56 7.71 -16.35
C LYS A 58 -1.79 6.93 -16.78
N LYS A 59 -2.30 7.22 -17.97
CA LYS A 59 -3.46 6.49 -18.49
C LYS A 59 -3.15 5.02 -18.73
N VAL A 60 -1.96 4.74 -19.23
CA VAL A 60 -1.54 3.35 -19.47
C VAL A 60 -1.46 2.60 -18.13
N PHE A 61 -0.88 3.23 -17.13
CA PHE A 61 -0.79 2.63 -15.80
C PHE A 61 -2.18 2.32 -15.23
N LEU A 62 -3.09 3.28 -15.28
CA LEU A 62 -4.43 3.10 -14.74
C LEU A 62 -5.18 1.99 -15.47
N LYS A 63 -5.00 1.90 -16.79
CA LYS A 63 -5.62 0.87 -17.60
C LYS A 63 -5.13 -0.52 -17.18
N ASN A 64 -3.80 -0.66 -16.97
CA ASN A 64 -3.23 -1.91 -16.53
C ASN A 64 -3.68 -2.27 -15.13
N LEU A 65 -3.82 -1.26 -14.28
CA LEU A 65 -4.25 -1.46 -12.90
C LEU A 65 -5.69 -1.99 -12.86
N ILE A 66 -6.58 -1.38 -13.64
CA ILE A 66 -7.98 -1.80 -13.71
C ILE A 66 -8.10 -3.20 -14.29
N ALA A 67 -7.26 -3.52 -15.27
CA ALA A 67 -7.27 -4.86 -15.89
C ALA A 67 -6.65 -5.91 -14.97
N ASP A 68 -6.06 -5.50 -13.87
CA ASP A 68 -5.42 -6.39 -12.91
C ASP A 68 -4.30 -7.20 -13.56
N ASN A 69 -3.62 -6.61 -14.53
CA ASN A 69 -2.53 -7.25 -15.25
C ASN A 69 -1.21 -6.86 -14.61
N HIS A 70 -0.79 -7.64 -13.60
CA HIS A 70 0.40 -7.31 -12.79
C HIS A 70 1.68 -7.30 -13.60
N GLU A 71 1.82 -8.25 -14.51
CA GLU A 71 3.02 -8.34 -15.32
C GLU A 71 3.18 -7.11 -16.23
N ALA A 72 2.09 -6.72 -16.90
CA ALA A 72 2.11 -5.55 -17.77
C ALA A 72 2.36 -4.28 -16.96
N THR A 73 1.78 -4.21 -15.75
CA THR A 73 1.97 -3.07 -14.87
C THR A 73 3.46 -2.91 -14.53
N TRP A 74 4.11 -3.97 -14.06
CA TRP A 74 5.51 -3.89 -13.69
C TRP A 74 6.42 -3.59 -14.88
N ARG A 75 6.14 -4.22 -16.02
CA ARG A 75 6.93 -3.95 -17.22
C ARG A 75 6.85 -2.48 -17.61
N HIS A 76 5.65 -1.93 -17.62
CA HIS A 76 5.43 -0.53 -17.98
C HIS A 76 6.14 0.40 -17.01
N LEU A 77 6.02 0.12 -15.71
CA LEU A 77 6.64 0.97 -14.70
C LEU A 77 8.17 0.93 -14.78
N ARG A 78 8.73 -0.25 -14.97
CA ARG A 78 10.19 -0.37 -15.07
C ARG A 78 10.75 0.34 -16.29
N GLU A 79 9.98 0.39 -17.37
CA GLU A 79 10.38 1.10 -18.58
C GLU A 79 10.31 2.61 -18.44
N ASN A 80 9.47 3.10 -17.57
CA ASN A 80 9.18 4.54 -17.49
C ASN A 80 9.69 5.21 -16.23
N VAL A 81 9.94 4.47 -15.17
CA VAL A 81 10.38 5.04 -13.90
C VAL A 81 11.59 4.30 -13.37
N SER A 82 12.68 5.04 -13.21
CA SER A 82 13.91 4.50 -12.63
C SER A 82 13.67 4.08 -11.19
N ASP A 83 14.07 2.84 -10.84
CA ASP A 83 14.06 2.38 -9.45
C ASP A 83 12.67 2.44 -8.81
N ILE A 84 11.64 2.12 -9.59
CA ILE A 84 10.26 2.26 -9.13
C ILE A 84 9.97 1.36 -7.91
N GLU A 85 10.56 0.17 -7.88
CA GLU A 85 10.31 -0.74 -6.78
C GLU A 85 10.75 -0.15 -5.44
N ASN A 86 11.94 0.44 -5.41
CA ASN A 86 12.43 1.08 -4.19
C ASN A 86 11.63 2.31 -3.81
N LYS A 87 11.14 3.05 -4.79
CA LYS A 87 10.29 4.20 -4.53
C LYS A 87 8.99 3.78 -3.85
N ILE A 88 8.42 2.67 -4.32
CA ILE A 88 7.20 2.13 -3.74
C ILE A 88 7.48 1.59 -2.33
N ILE A 89 8.58 0.85 -2.17
CA ILE A 89 8.96 0.31 -0.87
C ILE A 89 9.13 1.43 0.15
N LEU A 90 9.78 2.51 -0.27
CA LEU A 90 10.00 3.65 0.63
C LEU A 90 8.68 4.30 1.03
N ALA A 91 7.77 4.48 0.07
CA ALA A 91 6.46 5.07 0.36
C ALA A 91 5.67 4.22 1.34
N ILE A 92 5.67 2.90 1.15
CA ILE A 92 4.99 1.98 2.05
C ILE A 92 5.63 2.04 3.43
N SER A 93 6.94 2.07 3.49
CA SER A 93 7.67 2.11 4.76
C SER A 93 7.33 3.36 5.56
N GLU A 94 7.29 4.51 4.90
CA GLU A 94 6.95 5.78 5.55
C GLU A 94 5.52 5.75 6.09
N LEU A 95 4.60 5.23 5.29
CA LEU A 95 3.20 5.13 5.71
C LEU A 95 3.05 4.20 6.90
N LYS A 96 3.74 3.07 6.87
CA LYS A 96 3.69 2.11 7.98
C LYS A 96 4.17 2.73 9.28
N LYS A 97 5.22 3.53 9.23
CA LYS A 97 5.73 4.22 10.41
C LYS A 97 4.68 5.13 11.02
N GLU A 98 3.97 5.86 10.17
CA GLU A 98 2.91 6.75 10.64
C GLU A 98 1.77 5.98 11.27
N LEU A 99 1.34 4.90 10.61
CA LEU A 99 0.22 4.10 11.09
C LEU A 99 0.55 3.43 12.42
N ILE A 100 1.75 2.90 12.55
CA ILE A 100 2.18 2.26 13.79
C ILE A 100 2.26 3.28 14.91
N ARG A 101 2.78 4.47 14.61
CA ARG A 101 2.83 5.54 15.61
C ARG A 101 1.44 5.89 16.11
N ASP A 102 0.48 6.01 15.18
CA ASP A 102 -0.90 6.34 15.54
C ASP A 102 -1.54 5.24 16.39
N MET A 103 -1.26 3.98 16.06
CA MET A 103 -1.78 2.86 16.83
C MET A 103 -1.21 2.84 18.24
N LYS A 104 0.07 3.17 18.38
CA LYS A 104 0.70 3.24 19.70
C LYS A 104 0.11 4.36 20.54
N LYS A 105 -0.20 5.49 19.92
CA LYS A 105 -0.88 6.59 20.61
C LYS A 105 -2.26 6.17 21.10
N ALA A 106 -3.00 5.42 20.28
CA ALA A 106 -4.32 4.94 20.66
C ALA A 106 -4.24 4.03 21.88
N LYS A 107 -3.20 3.19 21.96
CA LYS A 107 -3.01 2.33 23.12
C LYS A 107 -2.72 3.14 24.39
N LYS A 108 -1.99 4.23 24.25
CA LYS A 108 -1.62 5.05 25.41
C LYS A 108 -2.79 5.85 25.99
N THR A 109 -3.76 6.17 25.16
CA THR A 109 -4.88 6.99 25.59
C THR A 109 -5.96 6.20 26.31
N LYS A 110 -5.78 4.92 26.43
CA LYS A 110 -6.75 4.08 27.16
C LYS A 110 -6.44 3.95 28.68
#